data_2d7349de4ab9e59e5183a2f597baa04b
#
_entry.id   2d7349de4ab9e59e5183a2f597baa04b
#
_cell.length_a   1.000
_cell.length_b   1.000
_cell.length_c   1.000
_cell.angle_alpha   90.00
_cell.angle_beta   90.00
_cell.angle_gamma   90.00
#
_symmetry.space_group_name_H-M   'P 1'
#
loop_
_entity.id
_entity.type
_entity.pdbx_description
1 polymer ?
#
loop_
_entity_poly.entity_id
_entity_poly.type
_entity_poly.pdbx_seq_one_letter_code
_entity_poly.pdbx_strand_id
1 'polypeptide(L)'
;MKKAYLFIGIAVFVCLILAAVIVTVCLKHKNNAQESWKDMGFDLSLPTLGEDGWYMVFEDDFEGDALNQNIQFGERYRGAKEIWTTSPHAVRWESNDKNKPEQACWWCPETVEVKDSNVIIHARYEDNHTCFGDCPAVGRFTGGIETRRITGDNNQNKGSEDELLFAQAFGYFEARAKLPDADGLWSAFWLQSSSQRKVSSAGVDGTEIDVFESAFRKSRQSKMGHALLWNGYGKFADSEAYIGTLQQDLYDGYHTYALKWTPEYYVFYIDGEPTWASMGGGVSKVKEFLRLTVEIDAGDGFGPHGQKIGQFSKSGDNIFMVDYVKVWQNENYEAFEIDDSKFPGELDLEN
;
A
#
# COMPACT_ATOMS: atom_id res chain seq x y z
N MET A 1 -15.75 -10.77 62.66
CA MET A 1 -15.40 -11.36 61.35
C MET A 1 -16.33 -10.90 60.20
N LYS A 2 -17.65 -10.99 60.27
CA LYS A 2 -18.59 -10.63 59.17
C LYS A 2 -18.45 -9.17 58.64
N LYS A 3 -18.17 -8.20 59.51
CA LYS A 3 -17.98 -6.78 59.06
C LYS A 3 -16.71 -6.54 58.29
N ALA A 4 -15.63 -7.27 58.55
CA ALA A 4 -14.35 -7.12 57.82
C ALA A 4 -14.46 -7.63 56.36
N TYR A 5 -15.18 -8.76 56.16
CA TYR A 5 -15.40 -9.28 54.78
C TYR A 5 -16.30 -8.38 53.94
N LEU A 6 -17.27 -7.67 54.54
CA LEU A 6 -18.12 -6.71 53.84
C LEU A 6 -17.28 -5.50 53.34
N PHE A 7 -16.38 -4.97 54.16
CA PHE A 7 -15.52 -3.86 53.77
C PHE A 7 -14.52 -4.26 52.70
N ILE A 8 -13.95 -5.46 52.75
CA ILE A 8 -13.03 -5.98 51.72
C ILE A 8 -13.81 -6.18 50.40
N GLY A 9 -15.02 -6.72 50.42
CA GLY A 9 -15.85 -6.88 49.23
C GLY A 9 -16.21 -5.56 48.56
N ILE A 10 -16.56 -4.52 49.35
CA ILE A 10 -16.85 -3.18 48.82
C ILE A 10 -15.57 -2.55 48.21
N ALA A 11 -14.42 -2.65 48.86
CA ALA A 11 -13.17 -2.10 48.36
C ALA A 11 -12.76 -2.77 47.02
N VAL A 12 -12.90 -4.10 46.93
CA VAL A 12 -12.60 -4.81 45.67
C VAL A 12 -13.57 -4.40 44.56
N PHE A 13 -14.86 -4.27 44.86
CA PHE A 13 -15.87 -3.84 43.89
C PHE A 13 -15.62 -2.42 43.39
N VAL A 14 -15.25 -1.47 44.26
CA VAL A 14 -14.89 -0.10 43.91
C VAL A 14 -13.60 -0.07 43.05
N CYS A 15 -12.58 -0.89 43.36
CA CYS A 15 -11.38 -1.00 42.57
C CYS A 15 -11.67 -1.54 41.14
N LEU A 16 -12.58 -2.52 40.99
CA LEU A 16 -12.98 -3.06 39.70
C LEU A 16 -13.74 -2.01 38.85
N ILE A 17 -14.63 -1.22 39.50
CA ILE A 17 -15.31 -0.12 38.78
C ILE A 17 -14.32 0.95 38.35
N LEU A 18 -13.38 1.37 39.23
CA LEU A 18 -12.34 2.33 38.86
C LEU A 18 -11.44 1.81 37.74
N ALA A 19 -11.03 0.54 37.77
CA ALA A 19 -10.28 -0.05 36.69
C ALA A 19 -11.06 -0.06 35.37
N ALA A 20 -12.35 -0.43 35.41
CA ALA A 20 -13.21 -0.40 34.22
C ALA A 20 -13.38 1.03 33.67
N VAL A 21 -13.55 2.03 34.52
CA VAL A 21 -13.63 3.45 34.11
C VAL A 21 -12.31 3.92 33.52
N ILE A 22 -11.18 3.59 34.13
CA ILE A 22 -9.85 3.96 33.61
C ILE A 22 -9.62 3.30 32.24
N VAL A 23 -9.94 2.02 32.09
CA VAL A 23 -9.83 1.33 30.80
C VAL A 23 -10.73 1.98 29.75
N THR A 24 -11.97 2.31 30.11
CA THR A 24 -12.92 2.97 29.20
C THR A 24 -12.45 4.36 28.79
N VAL A 25 -11.92 5.14 29.75
CA VAL A 25 -11.35 6.48 29.48
C VAL A 25 -10.09 6.37 28.61
N CYS A 26 -9.22 5.41 28.90
CA CYS A 26 -8.02 5.18 28.08
C CYS A 26 -8.37 4.73 26.66
N LEU A 27 -9.36 3.82 26.50
CA LEU A 27 -9.84 3.39 25.19
C LEU A 27 -10.49 4.56 24.43
N LYS A 28 -11.30 5.38 25.10
CA LYS A 28 -11.92 6.56 24.50
C LYS A 28 -10.88 7.63 24.11
N HIS A 29 -9.84 7.83 24.93
CA HIS A 29 -8.71 8.72 24.58
C HIS A 29 -7.89 8.20 23.40
N LYS A 30 -7.65 6.88 23.35
CA LYS A 30 -6.95 6.24 22.24
C LYS A 30 -7.76 6.31 20.94
N ASN A 31 -9.07 6.09 21.01
CA ASN A 31 -9.95 6.23 19.84
C ASN A 31 -10.06 7.71 19.38
N ASN A 32 -10.15 8.67 20.31
CA ASN A 32 -10.20 10.08 19.95
C ASN A 32 -8.88 10.58 19.32
N ALA A 33 -7.73 10.09 19.77
CA ALA A 33 -6.44 10.39 19.13
C ALA A 33 -6.33 9.76 17.74
N GLN A 34 -6.94 8.58 17.54
CA GLN A 34 -6.89 7.84 16.28
C GLN A 34 -7.80 8.43 15.19
N GLU A 35 -8.82 9.22 15.54
CA GLU A 35 -9.75 9.86 14.59
C GLU A 35 -9.59 11.39 14.54
N SER A 36 -8.54 11.95 15.14
CA SER A 36 -8.31 13.40 15.19
C SER A 36 -8.18 14.04 13.79
N TRP A 37 -7.83 13.26 12.77
CA TRP A 37 -7.75 13.73 11.39
C TRP A 37 -9.10 14.24 10.84
N LYS A 38 -10.23 13.76 11.37
CA LYS A 38 -11.57 14.24 10.99
C LYS A 38 -11.83 15.69 11.38
N ASP A 39 -11.12 16.16 12.40
CA ASP A 39 -11.27 17.52 12.96
C ASP A 39 -10.19 18.51 12.46
N MET A 40 -9.29 18.06 11.57
CA MET A 40 -8.19 18.88 11.04
C MET A 40 -8.61 19.87 9.94
N GLY A 41 -9.88 19.84 9.53
CA GLY A 41 -10.43 20.79 8.54
C GLY A 41 -10.10 20.42 7.10
N PHE A 42 -9.67 19.18 6.83
CA PHE A 42 -9.49 18.68 5.47
C PHE A 42 -10.84 18.56 4.76
N ASP A 43 -10.87 18.81 3.46
CA ASP A 43 -12.02 18.45 2.63
C ASP A 43 -12.00 16.93 2.35
N LEU A 44 -12.87 16.22 3.07
CA LEU A 44 -12.97 14.76 3.01
C LEU A 44 -13.94 14.28 1.93
N SER A 45 -14.57 15.19 1.16
CA SER A 45 -15.47 14.81 0.09
C SER A 45 -14.72 14.13 -1.07
N LEU A 46 -15.39 13.22 -1.75
CA LEU A 46 -14.90 12.71 -3.04
C LEU A 46 -14.87 13.84 -4.06
N PRO A 47 -13.90 13.82 -4.99
CA PRO A 47 -13.90 14.78 -6.10
C PRO A 47 -15.10 14.55 -7.02
N THR A 48 -15.67 15.61 -7.59
CA THR A 48 -16.66 15.53 -8.66
C THR A 48 -15.92 15.31 -9.99
N LEU A 49 -15.66 14.05 -10.29
CA LEU A 49 -14.86 13.67 -11.47
C LEU A 49 -15.52 14.14 -12.76
N GLY A 50 -14.75 14.79 -13.64
CA GLY A 50 -15.24 15.42 -14.88
C GLY A 50 -15.78 16.84 -14.70
N GLU A 51 -15.83 17.37 -13.48
CA GLU A 51 -16.25 18.73 -13.12
C GLU A 51 -15.19 19.40 -12.26
N ASP A 52 -15.33 20.67 -11.90
CA ASP A 52 -14.48 21.42 -10.97
C ASP A 52 -12.96 21.31 -11.26
N GLY A 53 -12.60 21.25 -12.54
CA GLY A 53 -11.21 21.13 -12.99
C GLY A 53 -10.68 19.71 -13.00
N TRP A 54 -11.43 18.71 -12.56
CA TRP A 54 -11.03 17.32 -12.63
C TRP A 54 -11.17 16.75 -14.03
N TYR A 55 -10.11 16.16 -14.57
CA TYR A 55 -10.10 15.50 -15.87
C TYR A 55 -9.40 14.14 -15.79
N MET A 56 -9.89 13.20 -16.58
CA MET A 56 -9.33 11.85 -16.66
C MET A 56 -7.93 11.89 -17.25
N VAL A 57 -7.02 11.17 -16.62
CA VAL A 57 -5.66 10.89 -17.13
C VAL A 57 -5.70 9.57 -17.88
N PHE A 58 -6.07 8.51 -17.20
CA PHE A 58 -6.37 7.22 -17.82
C PHE A 58 -7.34 6.39 -16.97
N GLU A 59 -7.97 5.44 -17.62
CA GLU A 59 -8.71 4.32 -17.04
C GLU A 59 -8.26 3.04 -17.73
N ASP A 60 -7.91 2.04 -16.96
CA ASP A 60 -7.60 0.70 -17.45
C ASP A 60 -8.47 -0.31 -16.70
N ASP A 61 -9.36 -0.95 -17.40
CA ASP A 61 -10.25 -2.03 -16.93
C ASP A 61 -9.72 -3.41 -17.30
N PHE A 62 -8.48 -3.44 -17.76
CA PHE A 62 -7.74 -4.66 -18.10
C PHE A 62 -8.46 -5.57 -19.11
N GLU A 63 -9.26 -4.98 -20.02
CA GLU A 63 -9.85 -5.72 -21.12
C GLU A 63 -8.77 -6.30 -22.03
N GLY A 64 -8.90 -7.60 -22.36
CA GLY A 64 -7.96 -8.31 -23.20
C GLY A 64 -7.30 -9.49 -22.49
N ASP A 65 -6.10 -9.85 -22.93
CA ASP A 65 -5.32 -10.98 -22.44
C ASP A 65 -3.86 -10.64 -22.10
N ALA A 66 -3.52 -9.36 -22.15
CA ALA A 66 -2.20 -8.84 -21.79
C ALA A 66 -2.30 -7.41 -21.23
N LEU A 67 -1.30 -7.01 -20.45
CA LEU A 67 -1.17 -5.62 -19.99
C LEU A 67 -1.08 -4.65 -21.17
N ASN A 68 -1.53 -3.42 -20.94
CA ASN A 68 -1.49 -2.32 -21.90
C ASN A 68 -2.41 -2.50 -23.14
N GLN A 69 -3.41 -3.33 -23.02
CA GLN A 69 -4.48 -3.45 -24.04
C GLN A 69 -5.69 -2.62 -23.60
N ASN A 70 -6.28 -1.91 -24.58
CA ASN A 70 -7.55 -1.18 -24.41
C ASN A 70 -7.58 -0.08 -23.33
N ILE A 71 -6.42 0.44 -22.90
CA ILE A 71 -6.36 1.54 -21.93
C ILE A 71 -7.05 2.78 -22.52
N GLN A 72 -7.94 3.37 -21.76
CA GLN A 72 -8.63 4.60 -22.13
C GLN A 72 -7.84 5.80 -21.58
N PHE A 73 -7.21 6.56 -22.48
CA PHE A 73 -6.49 7.77 -22.12
C PHE A 73 -7.35 9.01 -22.26
N GLY A 74 -7.29 9.89 -21.27
CA GLY A 74 -7.86 11.22 -21.36
C GLY A 74 -7.23 12.06 -22.47
N GLU A 75 -7.92 13.11 -22.91
CA GLU A 75 -7.52 13.92 -24.06
C GLU A 75 -6.08 14.46 -23.98
N ARG A 76 -5.60 14.80 -22.78
CA ARG A 76 -4.27 15.34 -22.54
C ARG A 76 -3.15 14.29 -22.62
N TYR A 77 -3.50 13.00 -22.60
CA TYR A 77 -2.57 11.87 -22.60
C TYR A 77 -2.70 10.97 -23.83
N ARG A 78 -3.40 11.42 -24.85
CA ARG A 78 -3.55 10.70 -26.12
C ARG A 78 -2.20 10.42 -26.74
N GLY A 79 -1.90 9.13 -26.93
CA GLY A 79 -0.66 8.67 -27.57
C GLY A 79 0.29 7.89 -26.65
N ALA A 80 0.05 7.84 -25.34
CA ALA A 80 0.67 6.84 -24.52
C ALA A 80 0.21 5.45 -24.94
N LYS A 81 1.12 4.48 -25.00
CA LYS A 81 0.84 3.13 -25.48
C LYS A 81 1.07 2.06 -24.42
N GLU A 82 1.89 2.37 -23.45
CA GLU A 82 2.31 1.45 -22.41
C GLU A 82 2.46 2.22 -21.12
N ILE A 83 1.83 1.74 -20.06
CA ILE A 83 1.95 2.31 -18.72
C ILE A 83 2.29 1.24 -17.68
N TRP A 84 2.04 -0.03 -17.97
CA TRP A 84 2.27 -1.11 -17.03
C TRP A 84 3.43 -2.00 -17.43
N THR A 85 4.22 -2.39 -16.43
CA THR A 85 5.11 -3.55 -16.51
C THR A 85 4.86 -4.47 -15.33
N THR A 86 5.25 -5.73 -15.45
CA THR A 86 5.35 -6.61 -14.30
C THR A 86 6.56 -6.24 -13.45
N SER A 87 6.45 -6.38 -12.13
CA SER A 87 7.61 -6.24 -11.25
C SER A 87 8.69 -7.26 -11.64
N PRO A 88 9.97 -6.87 -11.67
CA PRO A 88 11.05 -7.75 -12.10
C PRO A 88 11.26 -8.90 -11.11
N HIS A 89 11.98 -9.93 -11.57
CA HIS A 89 12.45 -11.01 -10.69
C HIS A 89 13.24 -10.45 -9.52
N ALA A 90 12.84 -10.77 -8.30
CA ALA A 90 13.53 -10.35 -7.12
C ALA A 90 13.20 -11.17 -5.90
N VAL A 91 14.20 -11.45 -5.08
CA VAL A 91 13.95 -11.87 -3.72
C VAL A 91 13.36 -10.69 -2.93
N ARG A 92 12.19 -10.92 -2.34
CA ARG A 92 11.52 -9.90 -1.51
C ARG A 92 11.84 -10.11 -0.03
N TRP A 93 11.77 -11.36 0.39
CA TRP A 93 12.12 -11.75 1.74
C TRP A 93 13.05 -12.95 1.70
N GLU A 94 14.19 -12.85 2.35
CA GLU A 94 15.05 -13.99 2.59
C GLU A 94 14.41 -14.93 3.61
N SER A 95 14.75 -16.21 3.53
CA SER A 95 14.32 -17.14 4.55
C SER A 95 15.01 -16.82 5.89
N ASN A 96 14.24 -16.71 6.96
CA ASN A 96 14.77 -16.57 8.32
C ASN A 96 15.54 -17.79 8.79
N ASP A 97 15.32 -18.96 8.17
CA ASP A 97 16.07 -20.20 8.40
C ASP A 97 16.89 -20.54 7.15
N LYS A 98 18.20 -20.36 7.21
CA LYS A 98 19.13 -20.69 6.11
C LYS A 98 19.07 -22.15 5.64
N ASN A 99 18.50 -23.04 6.45
CA ASN A 99 18.27 -24.44 6.09
C ASN A 99 16.95 -24.66 5.36
N LYS A 100 16.16 -23.61 5.17
CA LYS A 100 14.87 -23.63 4.50
C LYS A 100 14.76 -22.51 3.45
N PRO A 101 15.64 -22.50 2.44
CA PRO A 101 15.65 -21.45 1.41
C PRO A 101 14.31 -21.36 0.66
N GLU A 102 13.53 -22.46 0.63
CA GLU A 102 12.19 -22.48 0.06
C GLU A 102 11.16 -21.60 0.82
N GLN A 103 11.52 -21.05 1.97
CA GLN A 103 10.69 -20.07 2.69
C GLN A 103 10.91 -18.65 2.20
N ALA A 104 11.93 -18.38 1.39
CA ALA A 104 12.08 -17.10 0.75
C ALA A 104 10.90 -16.79 -0.16
N CYS A 105 10.53 -15.53 -0.25
CA CYS A 105 9.51 -15.03 -1.16
C CYS A 105 10.17 -14.33 -2.35
N TRP A 106 9.68 -14.60 -3.54
CA TRP A 106 10.17 -14.07 -4.80
C TRP A 106 9.06 -13.38 -5.58
N TRP A 107 9.36 -12.21 -6.12
CA TRP A 107 8.57 -11.63 -7.19
C TRP A 107 9.03 -12.22 -8.54
N CYS A 108 8.07 -12.62 -9.33
CA CYS A 108 8.29 -13.20 -10.64
C CYS A 108 7.22 -12.71 -11.62
N PRO A 109 7.59 -12.15 -12.78
CA PRO A 109 6.63 -11.72 -13.81
C PRO A 109 5.62 -12.81 -14.19
N GLU A 110 6.02 -14.08 -14.16
CA GLU A 110 5.21 -15.26 -14.51
C GLU A 110 4.05 -15.53 -13.56
N THR A 111 3.99 -14.81 -12.44
CA THR A 111 2.87 -14.87 -11.49
C THR A 111 1.75 -13.89 -11.82
N VAL A 112 1.91 -13.09 -12.88
CA VAL A 112 0.94 -12.08 -13.29
C VAL A 112 0.31 -12.48 -14.62
N GLU A 113 -1.02 -12.48 -14.67
CA GLU A 113 -1.77 -12.65 -15.90
C GLU A 113 -2.89 -11.61 -16.03
N VAL A 114 -3.34 -11.36 -17.26
CA VAL A 114 -4.56 -10.60 -17.54
C VAL A 114 -5.59 -11.58 -18.06
N LYS A 115 -6.75 -11.62 -17.40
CA LYS A 115 -7.82 -12.56 -17.76
C LYS A 115 -9.15 -12.08 -17.20
N ASP A 116 -10.22 -12.28 -17.99
CA ASP A 116 -11.59 -11.97 -17.59
C ASP A 116 -11.72 -10.51 -17.09
N SER A 117 -11.09 -9.56 -17.81
CA SER A 117 -11.02 -8.14 -17.45
C SER A 117 -10.47 -7.90 -16.04
N ASN A 118 -9.42 -8.61 -15.68
CA ASN A 118 -8.69 -8.41 -14.43
C ASN A 118 -7.19 -8.61 -14.65
N VAL A 119 -6.39 -7.86 -13.94
CA VAL A 119 -5.04 -8.31 -13.60
C VAL A 119 -5.14 -9.27 -12.42
N ILE A 120 -4.56 -10.44 -12.57
CA ILE A 120 -4.51 -11.49 -11.56
C ILE A 120 -3.05 -11.66 -11.14
N ILE A 121 -2.77 -11.45 -9.86
CA ILE A 121 -1.46 -11.69 -9.26
C ILE A 121 -1.58 -12.93 -8.38
N HIS A 122 -0.87 -13.97 -8.76
CA HIS A 122 -0.86 -15.23 -8.05
C HIS A 122 0.10 -15.20 -6.87
N ALA A 123 -0.29 -15.82 -5.77
CA ALA A 123 0.57 -16.09 -4.63
C ALA A 123 0.53 -17.58 -4.31
N ARG A 124 1.63 -18.29 -4.58
CA ARG A 124 1.66 -19.76 -4.54
C ARG A 124 3.01 -20.31 -4.11
N TYR A 125 3.00 -21.53 -3.62
CA TYR A 125 4.20 -22.33 -3.40
C TYR A 125 4.36 -23.30 -4.56
N GLU A 126 5.55 -23.37 -5.14
CA GLU A 126 5.87 -24.26 -6.24
C GLU A 126 7.11 -25.11 -5.94
N ASP A 127 7.08 -26.39 -6.34
CA ASP A 127 8.19 -27.32 -6.23
C ASP A 127 9.02 -27.38 -7.53
N ASN A 128 8.50 -26.86 -8.64
CA ASN A 128 9.13 -26.85 -9.95
C ASN A 128 8.83 -25.53 -10.68
N HIS A 129 9.15 -24.41 -10.04
CA HIS A 129 8.98 -23.11 -10.68
C HIS A 129 9.95 -22.93 -11.84
N THR A 130 9.44 -22.41 -12.94
CA THR A 130 10.26 -22.06 -14.09
C THR A 130 10.19 -20.56 -14.29
N CYS A 131 11.31 -19.89 -14.15
CA CYS A 131 11.41 -18.46 -14.41
C CYS A 131 12.54 -18.14 -15.42
N PHE A 132 12.47 -16.96 -15.97
CA PHE A 132 13.55 -16.40 -16.78
C PHE A 132 14.47 -15.60 -15.86
N GLY A 133 15.45 -16.24 -15.21
CA GLY A 133 16.40 -15.58 -14.32
C GLY A 133 16.90 -16.49 -13.19
N ASP A 134 17.45 -15.87 -12.14
CA ASP A 134 18.11 -16.55 -11.03
C ASP A 134 17.16 -16.91 -9.87
N CYS A 135 15.86 -17.13 -10.11
CA CYS A 135 14.97 -17.58 -9.06
C CYS A 135 15.10 -19.08 -8.80
N PRO A 136 14.86 -19.55 -7.58
CA PRO A 136 14.93 -20.98 -7.28
C PRO A 136 13.77 -21.74 -7.92
N ALA A 137 13.96 -23.04 -8.18
CA ALA A 137 12.88 -23.89 -8.67
C ALA A 137 11.83 -24.21 -7.58
N VAL A 138 12.14 -24.00 -6.32
CA VAL A 138 11.29 -24.32 -5.17
C VAL A 138 11.18 -23.11 -4.28
N GLY A 139 9.97 -22.70 -3.94
CA GLY A 139 9.76 -21.56 -3.05
C GLY A 139 8.36 -20.98 -3.11
N ARG A 140 8.28 -19.75 -2.62
CA ARG A 140 7.07 -18.92 -2.60
C ARG A 140 7.19 -17.85 -3.67
N PHE A 141 6.24 -17.82 -4.56
CA PHE A 141 6.26 -16.94 -5.73
C PHE A 141 5.01 -16.08 -5.77
N THR A 142 5.22 -14.82 -6.08
CA THR A 142 4.17 -13.83 -6.28
C THR A 142 4.72 -12.71 -7.16
N GLY A 143 4.03 -11.57 -7.27
CA GLY A 143 4.48 -10.51 -8.14
C GLY A 143 3.73 -9.20 -7.95
N GLY A 144 3.74 -8.43 -9.01
CA GLY A 144 3.03 -7.16 -9.07
C GLY A 144 3.13 -6.53 -10.45
N ILE A 145 2.40 -5.44 -10.62
CA ILE A 145 2.51 -4.54 -11.76
C ILE A 145 2.88 -3.14 -11.27
N GLU A 146 3.61 -2.41 -12.10
CA GLU A 146 4.02 -1.05 -11.80
C GLU A 146 4.08 -0.18 -13.06
N THR A 147 3.95 1.13 -12.89
CA THR A 147 4.02 2.08 -14.01
C THR A 147 5.44 2.60 -14.23
N ARG A 148 6.42 1.73 -13.99
CA ARG A 148 7.85 1.96 -14.15
C ARG A 148 8.49 0.73 -14.78
N ARG A 149 9.42 0.94 -15.71
CA ARG A 149 10.27 -0.13 -16.25
C ARG A 149 11.66 -0.04 -15.64
N ILE A 150 12.10 -1.10 -15.01
CA ILE A 150 13.46 -1.23 -14.50
C ILE A 150 14.36 -1.67 -15.64
N THR A 151 15.34 -0.84 -16.00
CA THR A 151 16.22 -1.06 -17.17
C THR A 151 17.62 -1.55 -16.82
N GLY A 152 17.98 -1.58 -15.53
CA GLY A 152 19.31 -2.00 -15.06
C GLY A 152 19.34 -3.40 -14.45
N ASP A 153 20.53 -3.88 -14.10
CA ASP A 153 20.73 -5.18 -13.44
C ASP A 153 19.95 -5.25 -12.11
N ASN A 154 18.88 -6.01 -12.13
CA ASN A 154 18.09 -6.62 -11.05
C ASN A 154 18.17 -6.08 -9.59
N ASN A 155 18.75 -4.92 -9.36
CA ASN A 155 18.81 -4.37 -8.02
C ASN A 155 17.70 -3.32 -7.86
N GLN A 156 16.59 -3.73 -7.30
CA GLN A 156 15.32 -3.00 -7.14
C GLN A 156 15.42 -1.60 -6.55
N ASN A 157 16.58 -1.19 -6.12
CA ASN A 157 16.76 -0.03 -5.26
C ASN A 157 17.78 0.99 -5.77
N LYS A 158 18.30 0.83 -6.97
CA LYS A 158 19.25 1.80 -7.57
C LYS A 158 18.56 2.66 -8.63
N GLY A 159 17.62 3.46 -8.19
CA GLY A 159 16.68 4.26 -8.96
C GLY A 159 17.22 5.31 -9.95
N SER A 160 18.40 5.14 -10.51
CA SER A 160 18.96 6.08 -11.50
C SER A 160 18.76 5.67 -12.96
N GLU A 161 18.24 4.47 -13.22
CA GLU A 161 18.06 3.94 -14.58
C GLU A 161 16.64 3.48 -14.88
N ASP A 162 15.67 3.87 -14.04
CA ASP A 162 14.28 3.47 -14.24
C ASP A 162 13.60 4.36 -15.26
N GLU A 163 12.92 3.76 -16.23
CA GLU A 163 12.03 4.45 -17.15
C GLU A 163 10.65 4.59 -16.51
N LEU A 164 10.22 5.81 -16.22
CA LEU A 164 8.86 6.09 -15.79
C LEU A 164 7.92 6.05 -17.00
N LEU A 165 7.09 5.02 -17.09
CA LEU A 165 6.07 4.90 -18.13
C LEU A 165 4.88 5.81 -17.81
N PHE A 166 4.53 5.90 -16.54
CA PHE A 166 3.59 6.88 -16.02
C PHE A 166 3.98 7.26 -14.59
N ALA A 167 3.99 8.54 -14.29
CA ALA A 167 4.11 9.07 -12.95
C ALA A 167 3.41 10.44 -12.87
N GLN A 168 2.75 10.71 -11.76
CA GLN A 168 1.98 11.92 -11.54
C GLN A 168 2.16 12.41 -10.11
N ALA A 169 2.21 13.75 -9.94
CA ALA A 169 2.04 14.39 -8.64
C ALA A 169 0.60 14.90 -8.54
N PHE A 170 0.00 14.69 -7.38
CA PHE A 170 -1.37 15.06 -7.07
C PHE A 170 -2.42 14.36 -7.94
N GLY A 171 -3.67 14.49 -7.54
CA GLY A 171 -4.79 13.93 -8.28
C GLY A 171 -5.66 12.98 -7.45
N TYR A 172 -6.46 12.20 -8.16
CA TYR A 172 -7.28 11.13 -7.59
C TYR A 172 -6.91 9.81 -8.25
N PHE A 173 -6.57 8.84 -7.43
CA PHE A 173 -6.12 7.52 -7.84
C PHE A 173 -7.06 6.50 -7.22
N GLU A 174 -7.64 5.62 -8.03
CA GLU A 174 -8.56 4.59 -7.55
C GLU A 174 -8.23 3.25 -8.20
N ALA A 175 -8.21 2.21 -7.39
CA ALA A 175 -8.20 0.83 -7.84
C ALA A 175 -9.41 0.08 -7.27
N ARG A 176 -10.05 -0.76 -8.08
CA ARG A 176 -11.05 -1.73 -7.61
C ARG A 176 -10.43 -3.11 -7.60
N ALA A 177 -10.38 -3.71 -6.43
CA ALA A 177 -9.65 -4.96 -6.25
C ALA A 177 -10.35 -5.92 -5.29
N LYS A 178 -10.08 -7.21 -5.49
CA LYS A 178 -10.48 -8.30 -4.60
C LYS A 178 -9.24 -8.90 -3.96
N LEU A 179 -9.20 -8.85 -2.64
CA LEU A 179 -8.07 -9.35 -1.84
C LEU A 179 -8.06 -10.89 -1.79
N PRO A 180 -6.87 -11.52 -1.73
CA PRO A 180 -6.77 -12.96 -1.54
C PRO A 180 -7.25 -13.38 -0.14
N ASP A 181 -8.17 -14.32 -0.07
CA ASP A 181 -8.68 -14.85 1.20
C ASP A 181 -7.76 -15.94 1.75
N ALA A 182 -6.53 -15.58 2.07
CA ALA A 182 -5.52 -16.49 2.61
C ALA A 182 -4.65 -15.82 3.68
N ASP A 183 -4.17 -16.63 4.64
CA ASP A 183 -3.22 -16.17 5.65
C ASP A 183 -1.83 -15.98 5.02
N GLY A 184 -1.04 -15.11 5.60
CA GLY A 184 0.35 -14.88 5.20
C GLY A 184 0.53 -14.07 3.92
N LEU A 185 -0.51 -13.37 3.48
CA LEU A 185 -0.48 -12.50 2.31
C LEU A 185 -0.68 -11.05 2.68
N TRP A 186 -0.05 -10.19 1.89
CA TRP A 186 -0.07 -8.76 2.02
C TRP A 186 -0.14 -8.14 0.62
N SER A 187 -1.35 -7.78 0.20
CA SER A 187 -1.58 -7.06 -1.05
C SER A 187 -1.58 -5.57 -0.80
N ALA A 188 -1.08 -4.80 -1.75
CA ALA A 188 -0.98 -3.36 -1.66
C ALA A 188 -1.27 -2.66 -2.99
N PHE A 189 -1.89 -1.48 -2.90
CA PHE A 189 -1.90 -0.43 -3.91
C PHE A 189 -1.17 0.78 -3.33
N TRP A 190 -0.12 1.21 -3.98
CA TRP A 190 0.78 2.21 -3.46
C TRP A 190 1.48 3.02 -4.55
N LEU A 191 1.96 4.18 -4.17
CA LEU A 191 2.71 5.08 -5.02
C LEU A 191 4.11 5.28 -4.45
N GLN A 192 5.08 5.50 -5.32
CA GLN A 192 6.47 5.73 -4.91
C GLN A 192 7.18 6.64 -5.90
N SER A 193 8.11 7.46 -5.41
CA SER A 193 9.04 8.21 -6.25
C SER A 193 10.45 7.64 -6.16
N SER A 194 11.24 7.83 -7.21
CA SER A 194 12.67 7.50 -7.18
C SER A 194 13.46 8.35 -6.18
N SER A 195 12.90 9.50 -5.79
CA SER A 195 13.51 10.42 -4.82
C SER A 195 13.11 10.18 -3.37
N GLN A 196 12.18 9.27 -3.08
CA GLN A 196 11.73 8.94 -1.71
C GLN A 196 12.88 8.59 -0.74
N ARG A 197 14.00 8.15 -1.27
CA ARG A 197 15.21 7.81 -0.48
C ARG A 197 16.12 9.01 -0.17
N LYS A 198 15.86 10.17 -0.76
CA LYS A 198 16.62 11.38 -0.44
C LYS A 198 16.21 11.88 0.94
N VAL A 199 17.20 12.23 1.76
CA VAL A 199 16.99 12.74 3.12
C VAL A 199 17.25 14.24 3.10
N SER A 200 16.24 15.05 2.79
CA SER A 200 16.42 16.50 2.70
C SER A 200 15.24 17.31 3.19
N SER A 201 14.04 17.03 2.75
CA SER A 201 12.86 17.89 2.95
C SER A 201 11.67 17.11 3.51
N ALA A 202 11.94 16.12 4.38
CA ALA A 202 10.97 15.15 4.83
C ALA A 202 10.33 14.42 3.63
N GLY A 203 9.00 14.36 3.52
CA GLY A 203 8.32 13.71 2.41
C GLY A 203 8.07 14.61 1.19
N VAL A 204 8.46 15.89 1.25
CA VAL A 204 8.19 16.85 0.15
C VAL A 204 8.89 16.45 -1.14
N ASP A 205 10.08 15.87 -1.05
CA ASP A 205 10.88 15.37 -2.17
C ASP A 205 10.63 13.90 -2.54
N GLY A 206 9.58 13.32 -1.99
CA GLY A 206 9.08 11.99 -2.31
C GLY A 206 8.64 11.21 -1.07
N THR A 207 7.49 10.62 -1.19
CA THR A 207 6.87 9.79 -0.16
C THR A 207 6.45 8.47 -0.77
N GLU A 208 6.64 7.36 -0.08
CA GLU A 208 5.87 6.16 -0.38
C GLU A 208 4.47 6.34 0.20
N ILE A 209 3.46 6.24 -0.64
CA ILE A 209 2.06 6.46 -0.27
C ILE A 209 1.33 5.13 -0.41
N ASP A 210 1.09 4.45 0.70
CA ASP A 210 0.35 3.19 0.70
C ASP A 210 -1.15 3.48 0.76
N VAL A 211 -1.80 3.47 -0.42
CA VAL A 211 -3.24 3.69 -0.52
C VAL A 211 -3.97 2.61 0.26
N PHE A 212 -3.52 1.38 0.18
CA PHE A 212 -3.87 0.32 1.11
C PHE A 212 -2.77 -0.73 1.25
N GLU A 213 -2.72 -1.34 2.45
CA GLU A 213 -1.96 -2.54 2.76
C GLU A 213 -2.85 -3.54 3.51
N SER A 214 -3.13 -4.68 2.88
CA SER A 214 -4.06 -5.70 3.38
C SER A 214 -3.37 -6.71 4.28
N ALA A 215 -3.24 -6.40 5.56
CA ALA A 215 -2.53 -7.27 6.50
C ALA A 215 -3.45 -7.81 7.62
N PHE A 216 -4.75 -7.95 7.36
CA PHE A 216 -5.71 -8.07 8.47
C PHE A 216 -6.70 -9.22 8.36
N ARG A 217 -6.48 -10.17 7.45
CA ARG A 217 -7.35 -11.34 7.33
C ARG A 217 -7.56 -12.05 8.67
N LYS A 218 -8.60 -12.83 8.77
CA LYS A 218 -8.93 -13.77 9.84
C LYS A 218 -9.41 -13.18 11.18
N SER A 219 -8.78 -12.18 11.73
CA SER A 219 -9.21 -11.57 13.00
C SER A 219 -9.59 -10.11 12.87
N ARG A 220 -9.38 -9.52 11.70
CA ARG A 220 -9.51 -8.09 11.46
C ARG A 220 -9.93 -7.77 10.02
N GLN A 221 -10.81 -8.58 9.44
CA GLN A 221 -11.27 -8.50 8.05
C GLN A 221 -11.87 -7.14 7.67
N SER A 222 -12.32 -6.36 8.64
CA SER A 222 -12.82 -5.00 8.45
C SER A 222 -11.75 -3.91 8.59
N LYS A 223 -10.46 -4.27 8.65
CA LYS A 223 -9.37 -3.32 8.82
C LYS A 223 -8.49 -3.23 7.60
N MET A 224 -8.01 -2.01 7.34
CA MET A 224 -7.05 -1.71 6.29
C MET A 224 -5.99 -0.76 6.82
N GLY A 225 -4.73 -1.00 6.44
CA GLY A 225 -3.61 -0.11 6.71
C GLY A 225 -3.48 0.93 5.62
N HIS A 226 -3.13 2.15 6.01
CA HIS A 226 -2.65 3.23 5.18
C HIS A 226 -1.33 3.72 5.75
N ALA A 227 -0.36 4.08 4.90
CA ALA A 227 0.91 4.60 5.37
C ALA A 227 1.48 5.67 4.43
N LEU A 228 2.32 6.50 5.02
CA LEU A 228 3.16 7.49 4.36
C LEU A 228 4.58 7.27 4.90
N LEU A 229 5.54 6.97 4.03
CA LEU A 229 6.93 6.73 4.42
C LEU A 229 7.86 7.65 3.62
N TRP A 230 8.77 8.32 4.30
CA TRP A 230 9.73 9.24 3.68
C TRP A 230 11.14 9.09 4.27
N ASN A 231 12.12 9.70 3.63
CA ASN A 231 13.54 9.60 3.97
C ASN A 231 14.10 8.17 3.85
N GLY A 232 13.59 7.38 2.89
CA GLY A 232 14.03 6.02 2.63
C GLY A 232 13.56 4.99 3.66
N TYR A 233 14.31 3.91 3.78
CA TYR A 233 13.99 2.78 4.67
C TYR A 233 15.06 2.55 5.74
N GLY A 234 16.08 3.42 5.78
CA GLY A 234 17.23 3.25 6.66
C GLY A 234 17.14 4.06 7.95
N LYS A 235 18.29 4.49 8.44
CA LYS A 235 18.45 5.21 9.70
C LYS A 235 17.63 6.49 9.84
N PHE A 236 17.35 7.16 8.72
CA PHE A 236 16.63 8.43 8.68
C PHE A 236 15.17 8.27 8.27
N ALA A 237 14.74 7.03 8.02
CA ALA A 237 13.36 6.74 7.68
C ALA A 237 12.40 7.28 8.74
N ASP A 238 11.32 7.88 8.28
CA ASP A 238 10.24 8.33 9.12
C ASP A 238 8.90 8.02 8.45
N SER A 239 7.82 7.94 9.21
CA SER A 239 6.54 7.51 8.68
C SER A 239 5.37 7.96 9.53
N GLU A 240 4.22 8.04 8.89
CA GLU A 240 2.93 8.12 9.54
C GLU A 240 2.02 7.02 8.99
N ALA A 241 1.31 6.32 9.86
CA ALA A 241 0.46 5.22 9.45
C ALA A 241 -0.84 5.18 10.26
N TYR A 242 -1.89 4.68 9.62
CA TYR A 242 -3.22 4.55 10.21
C TYR A 242 -3.86 3.21 9.84
N ILE A 243 -4.58 2.62 10.79
CA ILE A 243 -5.38 1.44 10.55
C ILE A 243 -6.86 1.83 10.58
N GLY A 244 -7.45 1.97 9.42
CA GLY A 244 -8.89 2.19 9.24
C GLY A 244 -9.70 0.96 9.66
N THR A 245 -10.90 1.19 10.20
CA THR A 245 -11.86 0.13 10.53
C THR A 245 -13.19 0.45 9.87
N LEU A 246 -13.67 -0.49 9.05
CA LEU A 246 -14.95 -0.39 8.34
C LEU A 246 -16.02 -1.28 9.01
N GLN A 247 -17.25 -1.14 8.55
CA GLN A 247 -18.37 -1.96 9.03
C GLN A 247 -18.55 -3.25 8.21
N GLN A 248 -17.68 -3.49 7.23
CA GLN A 248 -17.78 -4.59 6.26
C GLN A 248 -16.52 -5.44 6.24
N ASP A 249 -16.63 -6.65 5.70
CA ASP A 249 -15.52 -7.54 5.43
C ASP A 249 -14.85 -7.13 4.10
N LEU A 250 -13.59 -6.74 4.14
CA LEU A 250 -12.84 -6.30 2.98
C LEU A 250 -12.28 -7.46 2.13
N TYR A 251 -12.49 -8.70 2.56
CA TYR A 251 -12.10 -9.90 1.82
C TYR A 251 -13.30 -10.58 1.13
N ASP A 252 -14.52 -10.03 1.28
CA ASP A 252 -15.74 -10.52 0.64
C ASP A 252 -16.04 -9.73 -0.63
N GLY A 253 -15.37 -10.09 -1.71
CA GLY A 253 -15.63 -9.49 -3.02
C GLY A 253 -14.68 -8.36 -3.41
N TYR A 254 -15.16 -7.51 -4.32
CA TYR A 254 -14.41 -6.36 -4.79
C TYR A 254 -14.76 -5.11 -4.00
N HIS A 255 -13.73 -4.36 -3.64
CA HIS A 255 -13.82 -3.05 -2.99
C HIS A 255 -13.04 -2.02 -3.78
N THR A 256 -13.41 -0.74 -3.65
CA THR A 256 -12.64 0.37 -4.19
C THR A 256 -11.73 0.95 -3.13
N TYR A 257 -10.50 1.23 -3.53
CA TYR A 257 -9.47 1.85 -2.70
C TYR A 257 -8.95 3.08 -3.41
N ALA A 258 -9.03 4.24 -2.77
CA ALA A 258 -8.67 5.46 -3.45
C ALA A 258 -7.88 6.44 -2.58
N LEU A 259 -7.13 7.31 -3.28
CA LEU A 259 -6.36 8.41 -2.75
C LEU A 259 -6.76 9.71 -3.45
N LYS A 260 -7.17 10.72 -2.69
CA LYS A 260 -7.16 12.11 -3.13
C LYS A 260 -5.88 12.75 -2.57
N TRP A 261 -4.94 13.04 -3.47
CA TRP A 261 -3.67 13.68 -3.14
C TRP A 261 -3.70 15.12 -3.65
N THR A 262 -3.81 16.05 -2.71
CA THR A 262 -3.79 17.49 -2.98
C THR A 262 -2.40 18.08 -2.71
N PRO A 263 -2.13 19.33 -3.11
CA PRO A 263 -0.90 20.00 -2.69
C PRO A 263 -0.70 20.17 -1.18
N GLU A 264 -1.77 20.07 -0.37
CA GLU A 264 -1.74 20.35 1.07
C GLU A 264 -1.91 19.12 1.95
N TYR A 265 -2.62 18.06 1.47
CA TYR A 265 -2.94 16.88 2.26
C TYR A 265 -3.31 15.68 1.39
N TYR A 266 -3.36 14.52 2.00
CA TYR A 266 -3.86 13.27 1.46
C TYR A 266 -5.20 12.91 2.11
N VAL A 267 -6.12 12.30 1.35
CA VAL A 267 -7.33 11.63 1.89
C VAL A 267 -7.42 10.24 1.28
N PHE A 268 -7.57 9.25 2.11
CA PHE A 268 -7.71 7.84 1.74
C PHE A 268 -9.17 7.42 1.85
N TYR A 269 -9.64 6.64 0.88
CA TYR A 269 -11.03 6.18 0.83
C TYR A 269 -11.09 4.68 0.60
N ILE A 270 -12.13 4.05 1.17
CA ILE A 270 -12.53 2.68 0.85
C ILE A 270 -14.02 2.71 0.56
N ASP A 271 -14.43 2.20 -0.60
CA ASP A 271 -15.82 2.23 -1.10
C ASP A 271 -16.46 3.64 -1.03
N GLY A 272 -15.67 4.66 -1.32
CA GLY A 272 -16.09 6.05 -1.33
C GLY A 272 -16.15 6.73 0.05
N GLU A 273 -15.97 5.98 1.14
CA GLU A 273 -15.95 6.54 2.49
C GLU A 273 -14.53 6.92 2.91
N PRO A 274 -14.30 8.13 3.45
CA PRO A 274 -12.98 8.55 3.91
C PRO A 274 -12.57 7.74 5.14
N THR A 275 -11.40 7.11 5.05
CA THR A 275 -10.86 6.25 6.10
C THR A 275 -9.69 6.86 6.84
N TRP A 276 -8.97 7.77 6.21
CA TRP A 276 -7.88 8.53 6.80
C TRP A 276 -7.57 9.79 5.99
N ALA A 277 -7.02 10.80 6.68
CA ALA A 277 -6.45 11.97 6.04
C ALA A 277 -5.20 12.44 6.80
N SER A 278 -4.19 12.90 6.07
CA SER A 278 -2.92 13.32 6.66
C SER A 278 -2.19 14.35 5.79
N MET A 279 -1.26 15.06 6.40
CA MET A 279 -0.22 15.86 5.75
C MET A 279 1.18 15.41 6.18
N GLY A 280 1.30 14.14 6.58
CA GLY A 280 2.54 13.55 7.06
C GLY A 280 3.70 13.74 6.09
N GLY A 281 4.88 13.99 6.63
CA GLY A 281 6.07 14.31 5.85
C GLY A 281 6.02 15.64 5.08
N GLY A 282 4.96 16.43 5.18
CA GLY A 282 4.80 17.72 4.49
C GLY A 282 4.25 17.62 3.08
N VAL A 283 3.63 16.52 2.72
CA VAL A 283 3.02 16.16 1.43
C VAL A 283 4.03 16.14 0.27
N SER A 284 4.12 15.03 -0.41
CA SER A 284 4.98 14.87 -1.60
C SER A 284 4.59 15.88 -2.70
N LYS A 285 5.61 16.46 -3.34
CA LYS A 285 5.47 17.43 -4.43
C LYS A 285 6.08 16.90 -5.73
N VAL A 286 6.53 15.67 -5.74
CA VAL A 286 7.16 15.03 -6.89
C VAL A 286 6.23 14.03 -7.55
N LYS A 287 6.50 13.70 -8.80
CA LYS A 287 5.78 12.64 -9.50
C LYS A 287 6.09 11.29 -8.91
N GLU A 288 5.05 10.49 -8.69
CA GLU A 288 5.15 9.14 -8.18
C GLU A 288 4.50 8.16 -9.15
N PHE A 289 5.11 6.98 -9.28
CA PHE A 289 4.62 5.87 -10.08
C PHE A 289 3.76 4.94 -9.24
N LEU A 290 2.81 4.25 -9.88
CA LEU A 290 1.86 3.37 -9.23
C LEU A 290 2.40 1.95 -9.16
N ARG A 291 2.01 1.24 -8.11
CA ARG A 291 2.33 -0.17 -7.90
C ARG A 291 1.13 -0.91 -7.31
N LEU A 292 0.91 -2.12 -7.80
CA LEU A 292 -0.04 -3.10 -7.27
C LEU A 292 0.72 -4.39 -7.06
N THR A 293 0.86 -4.83 -5.82
CA THR A 293 1.79 -5.91 -5.46
C THR A 293 1.19 -6.85 -4.43
N VAL A 294 1.74 -8.06 -4.38
CA VAL A 294 1.51 -9.00 -3.30
C VAL A 294 2.84 -9.37 -2.67
N GLU A 295 2.89 -9.41 -1.36
CA GLU A 295 3.97 -9.98 -0.58
C GLU A 295 3.48 -11.24 0.13
N ILE A 296 4.38 -12.20 0.32
CA ILE A 296 4.14 -13.39 1.13
C ILE A 296 4.99 -13.27 2.40
N ASP A 297 4.43 -13.67 3.54
CA ASP A 297 5.15 -13.59 4.82
C ASP A 297 6.54 -14.25 4.77
N ALA A 298 7.49 -13.69 5.54
CA ALA A 298 8.87 -14.18 5.62
C ALA A 298 9.03 -15.45 6.50
N GLY A 299 7.92 -16.08 6.92
CA GLY A 299 7.91 -17.27 7.76
C GLY A 299 7.76 -16.99 9.26
N ASP A 300 7.71 -15.73 9.67
CA ASP A 300 7.44 -15.31 11.05
C ASP A 300 5.97 -14.89 11.27
N GLY A 301 5.19 -14.77 10.20
CA GLY A 301 3.77 -14.43 10.21
C GLY A 301 3.50 -12.94 10.44
N PHE A 302 4.49 -12.07 10.29
CA PHE A 302 4.34 -10.62 10.42
C PHE A 302 4.26 -9.95 9.04
N GLY A 303 3.46 -8.91 8.96
CA GLY A 303 3.27 -8.03 7.80
C GLY A 303 3.42 -6.56 8.19
N PRO A 304 2.92 -5.64 7.35
CA PRO A 304 3.02 -4.21 7.58
C PRO A 304 2.37 -3.79 8.90
N HIS A 305 2.71 -2.62 9.39
CA HIS A 305 2.20 -2.06 10.64
C HIS A 305 2.42 -2.97 11.87
N GLY A 306 3.40 -3.90 11.83
CA GLY A 306 3.65 -4.87 12.89
C GLY A 306 2.49 -5.84 13.13
N GLN A 307 1.66 -6.09 12.14
CA GLN A 307 0.51 -6.96 12.25
C GLN A 307 0.88 -8.42 12.02
N LYS A 308 0.18 -9.30 12.73
CA LYS A 308 0.27 -10.74 12.47
C LYS A 308 -0.66 -11.09 11.32
N ILE A 309 -0.09 -11.48 10.19
CA ILE A 309 -0.84 -11.89 8.99
C ILE A 309 -1.04 -13.40 8.88
N GLY A 310 -0.44 -14.16 9.79
CA GLY A 310 -0.44 -15.63 9.72
C GLY A 310 0.65 -16.17 8.83
N GLN A 311 0.71 -17.48 8.71
CA GLN A 311 1.68 -18.18 7.86
C GLN A 311 1.04 -18.59 6.54
N PHE A 312 1.74 -18.35 5.45
CA PHE A 312 1.32 -18.75 4.12
C PHE A 312 1.27 -20.29 4.01
N SER A 313 0.16 -20.80 3.51
CA SER A 313 -0.01 -22.24 3.25
C SER A 313 0.68 -22.65 1.96
N LYS A 314 1.33 -23.82 1.96
CA LYS A 314 1.89 -24.43 0.74
C LYS A 314 0.81 -24.96 -0.22
N SER A 315 -0.46 -24.96 0.19
CA SER A 315 -1.57 -25.48 -0.62
C SER A 315 -2.41 -24.34 -1.18
N GLY A 316 -2.77 -24.46 -2.44
CA GLY A 316 -3.66 -23.53 -3.12
C GLY A 316 -2.92 -22.47 -3.92
N ASP A 317 -3.67 -21.85 -4.80
CA ASP A 317 -3.29 -20.69 -5.58
C ASP A 317 -4.17 -19.53 -5.07
N ASN A 318 -3.53 -18.57 -4.43
CA ASN A 318 -4.23 -17.43 -3.85
C ASN A 318 -4.01 -16.26 -4.77
N ILE A 319 -5.08 -15.58 -5.12
CA ILE A 319 -5.06 -14.54 -6.13
C ILE A 319 -5.51 -13.19 -5.57
N PHE A 320 -4.74 -12.18 -5.90
CA PHE A 320 -5.12 -10.78 -5.81
C PHE A 320 -5.61 -10.36 -7.20
N MET A 321 -6.85 -9.89 -7.27
CA MET A 321 -7.48 -9.50 -8.54
C MET A 321 -7.71 -8.01 -8.56
N VAL A 322 -7.34 -7.36 -9.66
CA VAL A 322 -7.58 -5.93 -9.89
C VAL A 322 -8.47 -5.77 -11.11
N ASP A 323 -9.68 -5.24 -10.90
CA ASP A 323 -10.71 -5.05 -11.90
C ASP A 323 -10.45 -3.80 -12.76
N TYR A 324 -10.07 -2.70 -12.11
CA TYR A 324 -9.64 -1.49 -12.81
C TYR A 324 -8.69 -0.63 -11.99
N VAL A 325 -7.99 0.25 -12.70
CA VAL A 325 -7.29 1.41 -12.14
C VAL A 325 -7.71 2.67 -12.90
N LYS A 326 -8.06 3.73 -12.15
CA LYS A 326 -8.46 5.04 -12.67
C LYS A 326 -7.60 6.13 -12.08
N VAL A 327 -7.14 7.04 -12.91
CA VAL A 327 -6.35 8.19 -12.49
C VAL A 327 -6.93 9.47 -13.07
N TRP A 328 -7.11 10.44 -12.20
CA TRP A 328 -7.61 11.77 -12.52
C TRP A 328 -6.65 12.83 -12.00
N GLN A 329 -6.57 13.95 -12.71
CA GLN A 329 -5.81 15.11 -12.30
C GLN A 329 -6.75 16.31 -12.15
N ASN A 330 -6.38 17.27 -11.30
CA ASN A 330 -7.07 18.55 -11.22
C ASN A 330 -6.21 19.64 -11.84
N GLU A 331 -6.79 20.44 -12.73
CA GLU A 331 -6.08 21.50 -13.46
C GLU A 331 -5.57 22.63 -12.57
N ASN A 332 -6.09 22.74 -11.34
CA ASN A 332 -5.65 23.69 -10.34
C ASN A 332 -4.45 23.21 -9.52
N TYR A 333 -4.01 21.96 -9.69
CA TYR A 333 -2.86 21.39 -9.00
C TYR A 333 -1.64 21.48 -9.90
N GLU A 334 -0.81 22.47 -9.65
CA GLU A 334 0.47 22.61 -10.36
C GLU A 334 1.44 21.53 -9.88
N ALA A 335 1.93 20.71 -10.80
CA ALA A 335 3.03 19.81 -10.52
C ALA A 335 4.30 20.64 -10.29
N PHE A 336 4.91 20.52 -9.13
CA PHE A 336 6.23 21.08 -8.90
C PHE A 336 7.27 20.22 -9.64
N GLU A 337 8.07 20.84 -10.48
CA GLU A 337 9.34 20.25 -10.88
C GLU A 337 10.34 20.55 -9.75
N ILE A 338 10.69 19.52 -9.00
CA ILE A 338 11.76 19.65 -8.02
C ILE A 338 13.07 19.79 -8.79
N ASP A 339 13.76 20.89 -8.59
CA ASP A 339 15.11 21.09 -9.05
C ASP A 339 16.06 20.21 -8.23
N ASP A 340 16.36 19.03 -8.76
CA ASP A 340 17.25 18.05 -8.12
C ASP A 340 18.62 18.62 -7.75
N SER A 341 19.03 19.75 -8.36
CA SER A 341 20.30 20.42 -8.03
C SER A 341 20.29 21.09 -6.65
N LYS A 342 19.13 21.31 -6.05
CA LYS A 342 18.97 21.96 -4.74
C LYS A 342 18.96 20.99 -3.57
N PHE A 343 18.89 19.69 -3.82
CA PHE A 343 18.91 18.70 -2.75
C PHE A 343 20.36 18.24 -2.49
N PRO A 344 20.81 18.22 -1.23
CA PRO A 344 22.08 17.61 -0.90
C PRO A 344 22.02 16.14 -1.36
N GLY A 345 23.04 15.70 -2.09
CA GLY A 345 23.09 14.39 -2.74
C GLY A 345 22.72 13.25 -1.81
N GLU A 346 22.43 12.08 -2.41
CA GLU A 346 22.11 10.85 -1.69
C GLU A 346 23.00 10.69 -0.46
N LEU A 347 22.38 10.70 0.72
CA LEU A 347 23.04 10.17 1.89
C LEU A 347 23.12 8.66 1.70
N ASP A 348 24.33 8.14 1.70
CA ASP A 348 24.61 6.72 1.59
C ASP A 348 23.87 5.98 2.71
N LEU A 349 22.72 5.40 2.40
CA LEU A 349 21.82 4.76 3.38
C LEU A 349 22.23 3.31 3.67
N GLU A 350 23.38 2.85 3.15
CA GLU A 350 23.89 1.49 3.33
C GLU A 350 24.78 1.32 4.57
N ASN A 351 24.80 2.28 5.52
CA ASN A 351 25.56 2.14 6.77
C ASN A 351 24.69 2.31 8.01
#